data_e0c9a8a0cc88936f1d5d241a95e46121
#
_entry.id   e0c9a8a0cc88936f1d5d241a95e46121
#
_cell.length_a   1.000
_cell.length_b   1.000
_cell.length_c   1.000
_cell.angle_alpha   90.00
_cell.angle_beta   90.00
_cell.angle_gamma   90.00
#
_symmetry.space_group_name_H-M   'P 1'
#
loop_
_entity.id
_entity.type
_entity.pdbx_description
1 polymer ?
#
loop_
_entity_poly.entity_id
_entity_poly.type
_entity_poly.pdbx_seq_one_letter_code
_entity_poly.pdbx_strand_id
1 'polypeptide(L)'
;MIRSLLCLLLVCVLLEFSSRAVEGRKTTSSSIYGETRTRKVDVDVSDSLDSDAANSSGDDFVHALPGYSKTFHPHYSGYLDAKNNGTKLHYWMATSTKKSVGEEGWRTDWETKPVVLWLNGGPGSSSILGMLQEQGPLIIDSKGDLMENHYSWTNAGVNLVALESPAGVGWSYCEKQEEIGCANSDKSTARDAKEAMVDFFHEKFPQLKANEFYIAGESYAGVYVPTLAMEIVEHNEKFPEKKINLVGINTADPCTSNKEQRDSMDMLWYGHKYGFVPDKDFKLLWNECKLRYPMTRVTSGRWGKKFSKLIEAKRRDFSSSSEGGKSVEKKCKVAHAKFLFSTSKAFSQDWRLAYINDLSLFGPSAVVDGAPEGSLDYYTNEWMNRADVKKALHVDETPYASKKYRWPGPNDKWSYQSDYDACNDNAAPNVPSMKDFYEKLAKKLDRILVVNGDTDPCVSYEGTRKAIANVGIPLVRGGSQRPYFFDAAATDISVLAQKPLLFGPSLAAQPAGPQMGGHVTNYEDNLTFATVHGSGHMIPQFRPRVSLHVFKKFIAGKPLSPLLPSDEELEKFDDYDDDDGENNGALIDNWTTEAESYV
;
A
#
# COMPACT_ATOMS: atom_id res chain seq x y z
N MET A 1 34.23 -22.77 -39.58
CA MET A 1 34.57 -21.35 -39.76
C MET A 1 33.67 -20.60 -40.76
N ILE A 2 33.12 -21.21 -41.79
CA ILE A 2 32.35 -20.51 -42.82
C ILE A 2 30.87 -20.28 -42.42
N ARG A 3 30.30 -21.03 -41.46
CA ARG A 3 28.92 -20.86 -40.97
C ARG A 3 28.74 -19.74 -39.90
N SER A 4 29.80 -19.35 -39.26
CA SER A 4 29.74 -18.25 -38.25
C SER A 4 29.87 -16.85 -38.87
N LEU A 5 30.40 -16.74 -40.10
CA LEU A 5 30.48 -15.47 -40.81
C LEU A 5 29.18 -15.08 -41.52
N LEU A 6 28.34 -16.03 -41.88
CA LEU A 6 27.04 -15.74 -42.52
C LEU A 6 25.99 -15.24 -41.53
N CYS A 7 26.05 -15.62 -40.24
CA CYS A 7 25.15 -15.07 -39.23
C CYS A 7 25.47 -13.62 -38.82
N LEU A 8 26.72 -13.22 -38.85
CA LEU A 8 27.08 -11.82 -38.56
C LEU A 8 26.69 -10.85 -39.70
N LEU A 9 26.76 -11.31 -40.96
CA LEU A 9 26.35 -10.48 -42.10
C LEU A 9 24.84 -10.29 -42.21
N LEU A 10 24.03 -11.25 -41.77
CA LEU A 10 22.56 -11.10 -41.76
C LEU A 10 22.08 -10.14 -40.64
N VAL A 11 22.75 -10.08 -39.51
CA VAL A 11 22.41 -9.18 -38.42
C VAL A 11 22.78 -7.73 -38.76
N CYS A 12 23.91 -7.50 -39.47
CA CYS A 12 24.29 -6.15 -39.91
C CYS A 12 23.38 -5.59 -40.99
N VAL A 13 22.86 -6.42 -41.92
CA VAL A 13 21.94 -5.98 -42.97
C VAL A 13 20.55 -5.64 -42.42
N LEU A 14 20.09 -6.29 -41.35
CA LEU A 14 18.82 -5.99 -40.70
C LEU A 14 18.87 -4.72 -39.83
N LEU A 15 20.04 -4.33 -39.34
CA LEU A 15 20.22 -3.09 -38.59
C LEU A 15 20.35 -1.86 -39.50
N GLU A 16 20.85 -1.99 -40.73
CA GLU A 16 20.90 -0.86 -41.69
C GLU A 16 19.54 -0.58 -42.35
N PHE A 17 18.64 -1.53 -42.44
CA PHE A 17 17.27 -1.29 -42.94
C PHE A 17 16.35 -0.64 -41.90
N SER A 18 16.68 -0.69 -40.61
CA SER A 18 15.90 -0.04 -39.56
C SER A 18 16.20 1.46 -39.39
N SER A 19 17.37 1.93 -39.86
CA SER A 19 17.80 3.34 -39.69
C SER A 19 17.44 4.27 -40.87
N ARG A 20 16.91 3.72 -41.99
CA ARG A 20 16.53 4.53 -43.18
C ARG A 20 15.03 4.74 -43.38
N ALA A 21 14.17 4.30 -42.46
CA ALA A 21 12.71 4.38 -42.56
C ALA A 21 12.07 5.55 -41.77
N VAL A 22 12.84 6.49 -41.23
CA VAL A 22 12.33 7.60 -40.42
C VAL A 22 12.48 8.99 -41.05
N GLU A 23 12.98 9.11 -42.27
CA GLU A 23 12.97 10.38 -42.97
C GLU A 23 12.16 10.32 -44.27
N GLY A 24 10.97 10.91 -44.22
CA GLY A 24 10.28 11.37 -45.44
C GLY A 24 8.92 10.73 -45.74
N ARG A 25 7.89 11.15 -45.03
CA ARG A 25 6.54 11.31 -45.62
C ARG A 25 5.67 12.26 -44.78
N LYS A 26 5.68 13.53 -45.14
CA LYS A 26 4.53 14.40 -44.87
C LYS A 26 3.43 13.99 -45.86
N THR A 27 2.42 13.30 -45.40
CA THR A 27 1.15 13.18 -46.11
C THR A 27 0.08 13.87 -45.30
N THR A 28 -0.43 14.93 -45.87
CA THR A 28 -1.69 15.58 -45.51
C THR A 28 -2.82 14.56 -45.52
N SER A 29 -3.36 14.22 -44.39
CA SER A 29 -4.65 13.54 -44.27
C SER A 29 -5.70 14.57 -43.89
N SER A 30 -6.60 14.83 -44.82
CA SER A 30 -7.83 15.58 -44.66
C SER A 30 -8.70 14.92 -43.59
N SER A 31 -9.09 15.71 -42.60
CA SER A 31 -10.02 15.33 -41.57
C SER A 31 -11.42 15.07 -42.12
N ILE A 32 -11.93 13.87 -41.94
CA ILE A 32 -13.38 13.61 -41.94
C ILE A 32 -13.74 13.28 -40.49
N TYR A 33 -13.95 14.29 -39.68
CA TYR A 33 -14.77 14.20 -38.48
C TYR A 33 -15.73 15.39 -38.52
N GLY A 34 -17.02 15.05 -38.62
CA GLY A 34 -18.09 16.02 -38.57
C GLY A 34 -18.09 16.74 -37.23
N GLU A 35 -18.17 18.05 -37.30
CA GLU A 35 -18.44 18.92 -36.17
C GLU A 35 -19.78 18.55 -35.54
N THR A 36 -19.76 17.80 -34.45
CA THR A 36 -20.86 17.79 -33.50
C THR A 36 -20.74 19.07 -32.67
N ARG A 37 -21.58 20.03 -33.01
CA ARG A 37 -21.83 21.21 -32.17
C ARG A 37 -22.22 20.74 -30.77
N THR A 38 -21.27 20.75 -29.85
CA THR A 38 -21.55 20.72 -28.43
C THR A 38 -22.18 22.07 -28.07
N ARG A 39 -23.48 22.06 -27.80
CA ARG A 39 -24.13 23.16 -27.08
C ARG A 39 -23.40 23.26 -25.73
N LYS A 40 -22.66 24.37 -25.53
CA LYS A 40 -22.34 24.83 -24.18
C LYS A 40 -23.68 25.08 -23.50
N VAL A 41 -24.02 24.22 -22.59
CA VAL A 41 -24.98 24.51 -21.54
C VAL A 41 -24.15 25.22 -20.49
N ASP A 42 -24.20 26.54 -20.50
CA ASP A 42 -23.78 27.34 -19.36
C ASP A 42 -24.78 27.00 -18.25
N VAL A 43 -24.40 26.05 -17.40
CA VAL A 43 -25.08 25.81 -16.13
C VAL A 43 -24.61 26.92 -15.21
N ASP A 44 -25.48 27.87 -15.00
CA ASP A 44 -25.33 28.94 -14.02
C ASP A 44 -25.17 28.29 -12.63
N VAL A 45 -23.97 28.37 -12.06
CA VAL A 45 -23.60 27.79 -10.75
C VAL A 45 -24.13 28.68 -9.61
N SER A 46 -25.26 29.34 -9.81
CA SER A 46 -25.94 30.17 -8.82
C SER A 46 -27.22 29.55 -8.22
N ASP A 47 -27.42 28.23 -8.32
CA ASP A 47 -28.53 27.60 -7.63
C ASP A 47 -28.14 27.15 -6.22
N SER A 48 -28.57 27.96 -5.28
CA SER A 48 -28.88 27.67 -3.87
C SER A 48 -28.12 26.51 -3.23
N LEU A 49 -27.00 26.86 -2.64
CA LEU A 49 -26.44 26.10 -1.50
C LEU A 49 -27.56 26.03 -0.44
N ASP A 50 -28.15 24.84 -0.31
CA ASP A 50 -29.04 24.57 0.81
C ASP A 50 -28.32 24.86 2.11
N SER A 51 -28.84 25.84 2.85
CA SER A 51 -28.31 26.37 4.09
C SER A 51 -28.32 25.39 5.27
N ASP A 52 -28.72 24.15 5.06
CA ASP A 52 -28.94 23.18 6.13
C ASP A 52 -27.75 22.22 6.37
N ALA A 53 -26.75 22.16 5.47
CA ALA A 53 -25.51 21.41 5.69
C ALA A 53 -24.39 22.25 6.35
N ALA A 54 -24.65 23.52 6.66
CA ALA A 54 -23.65 24.52 7.04
C ALA A 54 -23.36 24.59 8.54
N ASN A 55 -23.83 23.67 9.40
CA ASN A 55 -23.86 23.96 10.83
C ASN A 55 -22.70 23.46 11.70
N SER A 56 -21.66 22.81 11.19
CA SER A 56 -20.42 22.58 11.97
C SER A 56 -19.15 22.37 11.16
N SER A 57 -19.22 22.07 9.85
CA SER A 57 -18.07 21.84 8.96
C SER A 57 -18.01 22.78 7.76
N GLY A 58 -18.74 23.90 7.80
CA GLY A 58 -18.90 24.84 6.68
C GLY A 58 -17.58 25.36 6.12
N ASP A 59 -16.58 25.56 6.97
CA ASP A 59 -15.28 26.09 6.57
C ASP A 59 -14.34 25.05 5.91
N ASP A 60 -14.59 23.74 6.11
CA ASP A 60 -13.73 22.65 5.62
C ASP A 60 -14.24 22.04 4.29
N PHE A 61 -15.34 22.54 3.72
CA PHE A 61 -15.92 22.00 2.48
C PHE A 61 -15.07 22.36 1.25
N VAL A 62 -14.69 21.34 0.47
CA VAL A 62 -13.90 21.51 -0.76
C VAL A 62 -14.81 21.79 -1.95
N HIS A 63 -14.88 23.05 -2.36
CA HIS A 63 -15.77 23.48 -3.45
C HIS A 63 -15.33 23.03 -4.84
N ALA A 64 -14.02 22.94 -5.07
CA ALA A 64 -13.43 22.54 -6.34
C ALA A 64 -12.03 21.95 -6.12
N LEU A 65 -11.64 21.03 -6.99
CA LEU A 65 -10.28 20.48 -7.02
C LEU A 65 -9.58 20.95 -8.31
N PRO A 66 -8.48 21.71 -8.20
CA PRO A 66 -7.77 22.23 -9.36
C PRO A 66 -7.32 21.11 -10.32
N GLY A 67 -7.66 21.26 -11.60
CA GLY A 67 -7.39 20.25 -12.63
C GLY A 67 -8.51 19.20 -12.80
N TYR A 68 -9.59 19.29 -12.02
CA TYR A 68 -10.76 18.43 -12.17
C TYR A 68 -12.03 19.24 -12.38
N SER A 69 -12.65 19.12 -13.57
CA SER A 69 -13.77 19.97 -14.00
C SER A 69 -15.16 19.32 -13.85
N LYS A 70 -15.21 18.04 -13.48
CA LYS A 70 -16.49 17.35 -13.30
C LYS A 70 -17.02 17.56 -11.88
N THR A 71 -18.33 17.40 -11.71
CA THR A 71 -18.95 17.33 -10.39
C THR A 71 -18.46 16.07 -9.67
N PHE A 72 -18.12 16.18 -8.41
CA PHE A 72 -17.70 15.08 -7.54
C PHE A 72 -18.48 15.06 -6.23
N HIS A 73 -18.40 13.95 -5.51
CA HIS A 73 -19.03 13.80 -4.20
C HIS A 73 -18.43 14.79 -3.20
N PRO A 74 -19.14 15.13 -2.12
CA PRO A 74 -18.62 16.06 -1.12
C PRO A 74 -17.24 15.65 -0.61
N HIS A 75 -16.30 16.59 -0.58
CA HIS A 75 -15.01 16.44 0.07
C HIS A 75 -14.87 17.51 1.14
N TYR A 76 -14.12 17.18 2.19
CA TYR A 76 -13.80 18.08 3.29
C TYR A 76 -12.32 18.00 3.59
N SER A 77 -11.69 19.13 3.81
CA SER A 77 -10.27 19.21 4.15
C SER A 77 -10.01 20.36 5.11
N GLY A 78 -9.21 20.13 6.13
CA GLY A 78 -8.94 21.09 7.17
C GLY A 78 -8.05 20.51 8.27
N TYR A 79 -8.20 21.00 9.47
CA TYR A 79 -7.36 20.63 10.60
C TYR A 79 -8.17 20.08 11.77
N LEU A 80 -7.63 19.02 12.39
CA LEU A 80 -8.12 18.44 13.63
C LEU A 80 -7.18 18.78 14.79
N ASP A 81 -7.78 19.00 15.96
CA ASP A 81 -7.05 19.28 17.19
C ASP A 81 -6.51 17.99 17.82
N ALA A 82 -5.17 17.90 17.87
CA ALA A 82 -4.51 17.01 18.82
C ALA A 82 -4.22 17.83 20.09
N LYS A 83 -4.69 17.38 21.25
CA LYS A 83 -4.67 18.18 22.50
C LYS A 83 -3.28 18.58 23.00
N ASN A 84 -2.20 18.15 22.38
CA ASN A 84 -0.84 18.47 22.80
C ASN A 84 -0.33 19.76 22.14
N ASN A 85 -0.23 20.83 22.90
CA ASN A 85 0.62 22.02 22.63
C ASN A 85 0.50 22.61 21.21
N GLY A 86 -0.71 22.92 20.73
CA GLY A 86 -0.87 23.55 19.43
C GLY A 86 -0.57 22.64 18.24
N THR A 87 -0.63 21.33 18.44
CA THR A 87 -0.52 20.34 17.35
C THR A 87 -1.82 20.27 16.57
N LYS A 88 -1.72 20.43 15.26
CA LYS A 88 -2.83 20.34 14.32
C LYS A 88 -2.49 19.28 13.27
N LEU A 89 -3.41 18.34 13.08
CA LEU A 89 -3.29 17.29 12.07
C LEU A 89 -4.22 17.60 10.90
N HIS A 90 -3.63 17.75 9.72
CA HIS A 90 -4.37 17.96 8.49
C HIS A 90 -5.08 16.66 8.07
N TYR A 91 -6.35 16.79 7.68
CA TYR A 91 -7.13 15.68 7.13
C TYR A 91 -7.76 16.06 5.79
N TRP A 92 -7.99 15.04 4.98
CA TRP A 92 -8.84 15.13 3.79
C TRP A 92 -9.83 13.98 3.80
N MET A 93 -11.12 14.29 3.85
CA MET A 93 -12.20 13.32 3.77
C MET A 93 -12.84 13.36 2.38
N ALA A 94 -12.91 12.20 1.72
CA ALA A 94 -13.71 11.97 0.53
C ALA A 94 -14.92 11.11 0.93
N THR A 95 -16.12 11.58 0.60
CA THR A 95 -17.33 10.88 1.01
C THR A 95 -17.65 9.68 0.11
N SER A 96 -18.56 8.83 0.57
CA SER A 96 -19.04 7.64 -0.17
C SER A 96 -19.48 7.99 -1.59
N THR A 97 -19.05 7.19 -2.55
CA THR A 97 -19.44 7.29 -3.97
C THR A 97 -20.42 6.20 -4.38
N LYS A 98 -21.07 5.55 -3.41
CA LYS A 98 -22.00 4.44 -3.67
C LYS A 98 -23.21 4.85 -4.51
N LYS A 99 -23.76 6.04 -4.28
CA LYS A 99 -24.75 6.65 -5.16
C LYS A 99 -24.04 7.46 -6.24
N SER A 100 -24.53 7.37 -7.47
CA SER A 100 -23.98 8.15 -8.58
C SER A 100 -24.27 9.64 -8.44
N VAL A 101 -23.39 10.49 -8.96
CA VAL A 101 -23.63 11.94 -9.04
C VAL A 101 -24.93 12.20 -9.82
N GLY A 102 -25.85 12.97 -9.22
CA GLY A 102 -27.16 13.25 -9.79
C GLY A 102 -28.29 12.30 -9.37
N GLU A 103 -27.96 11.18 -8.70
CA GLU A 103 -28.96 10.29 -8.10
C GLU A 103 -29.55 10.94 -6.85
N GLU A 104 -30.86 10.72 -6.59
CA GLU A 104 -31.54 11.33 -5.42
C GLU A 104 -30.79 11.03 -4.12
N GLY A 105 -30.47 12.09 -3.35
CA GLY A 105 -29.77 12.00 -2.08
C GLY A 105 -28.27 11.68 -2.18
N TRP A 106 -27.63 11.75 -3.35
CA TRP A 106 -26.20 11.46 -3.50
C TRP A 106 -25.29 12.39 -2.68
N ARG A 107 -25.76 13.61 -2.38
CA ARG A 107 -24.98 14.59 -1.59
C ARG A 107 -25.03 14.35 -0.09
N THR A 108 -25.98 13.59 0.41
CA THR A 108 -26.23 13.35 1.85
C THR A 108 -26.14 11.87 2.24
N ASP A 109 -26.08 10.95 1.27
CA ASP A 109 -26.00 9.50 1.52
C ASP A 109 -24.81 9.14 2.44
N TRP A 110 -23.73 9.89 2.36
CA TRP A 110 -22.49 9.68 3.12
C TRP A 110 -22.69 9.82 4.65
N GLU A 111 -23.65 10.61 5.12
CA GLU A 111 -23.87 10.84 6.55
C GLU A 111 -24.25 9.55 7.32
N THR A 112 -24.71 8.54 6.60
CA THR A 112 -25.09 7.24 7.17
C THR A 112 -24.06 6.13 6.91
N LYS A 113 -22.97 6.44 6.25
CA LYS A 113 -21.96 5.44 5.85
C LYS A 113 -20.84 5.33 6.89
N PRO A 114 -20.24 4.15 7.00
CA PRO A 114 -19.04 3.96 7.82
C PRO A 114 -17.94 4.96 7.48
N VAL A 115 -17.12 5.28 8.48
CA VAL A 115 -15.91 6.11 8.32
C VAL A 115 -14.68 5.21 8.35
N VAL A 116 -13.78 5.39 7.41
CA VAL A 116 -12.50 4.68 7.34
C VAL A 116 -11.37 5.69 7.41
N LEU A 117 -10.59 5.64 8.47
CA LEU A 117 -9.34 6.38 8.58
C LEU A 117 -8.25 5.61 7.85
N TRP A 118 -7.53 6.28 6.95
CA TRP A 118 -6.36 5.76 6.27
C TRP A 118 -5.08 6.42 6.76
N LEU A 119 -4.06 5.61 7.01
CA LEU A 119 -2.71 6.02 7.44
C LEU A 119 -1.65 5.38 6.55
N ASN A 120 -0.87 6.18 5.83
CA ASN A 120 0.38 5.71 5.23
C ASN A 120 1.48 5.63 6.30
N GLY A 121 2.44 4.75 6.08
CA GLY A 121 3.51 4.44 7.03
C GLY A 121 4.72 5.37 6.99
N GLY A 122 5.86 4.83 6.67
CA GLY A 122 7.16 5.51 6.64
C GLY A 122 8.10 5.02 7.75
N PRO A 123 8.09 5.55 8.99
CA PRO A 123 7.24 6.61 9.55
C PRO A 123 7.49 7.98 8.91
N GLY A 124 6.41 8.75 8.76
CA GLY A 124 6.49 10.12 8.22
C GLY A 124 6.04 10.28 6.77
N SER A 125 5.41 9.27 6.15
CA SER A 125 4.75 9.42 4.85
C SER A 125 3.38 10.06 5.01
N SER A 126 3.03 10.96 4.09
CA SER A 126 1.72 11.59 4.08
C SER A 126 0.62 10.62 3.64
N SER A 127 -0.48 10.56 4.37
CA SER A 127 -1.64 9.72 4.03
C SER A 127 -2.41 10.21 2.79
N ILE A 128 -2.11 11.42 2.30
CA ILE A 128 -2.63 11.92 1.03
C ILE A 128 -2.03 11.13 -0.17
N LEU A 129 -0.89 10.46 0.01
CA LEU A 129 -0.36 9.53 -1.01
C LEU A 129 -1.40 8.43 -1.32
N GLY A 130 -1.94 7.77 -0.30
CA GLY A 130 -3.01 6.78 -0.50
C GLY A 130 -4.27 7.38 -1.12
N MET A 131 -4.63 8.61 -0.76
CA MET A 131 -5.78 9.31 -1.35
C MET A 131 -5.60 9.58 -2.85
N LEU A 132 -4.39 9.92 -3.31
CA LEU A 132 -4.13 10.36 -4.69
C LEU A 132 -3.43 9.32 -5.57
N GLN A 133 -2.95 8.21 -5.01
CA GLN A 133 -2.21 7.21 -5.77
C GLN A 133 -2.74 5.78 -5.60
N GLU A 134 -3.66 5.55 -4.64
CA GLU A 134 -4.10 4.22 -4.26
C GLU A 134 -5.63 4.09 -4.27
N GLN A 135 -6.27 4.29 -3.10
CA GLN A 135 -7.68 3.96 -2.89
C GLN A 135 -8.65 5.15 -2.88
N GLY A 136 -8.16 6.37 -3.02
CA GLY A 136 -9.05 7.54 -3.07
C GLY A 136 -9.92 7.58 -4.33
N PRO A 137 -10.98 8.41 -4.36
CA PRO A 137 -11.90 8.48 -5.50
C PRO A 137 -11.30 9.18 -6.71
N LEU A 138 -10.30 10.01 -6.51
CA LEU A 138 -9.54 10.69 -7.55
C LEU A 138 -8.06 10.36 -7.38
N ILE A 139 -7.40 10.00 -8.46
CA ILE A 139 -5.97 9.68 -8.48
C ILE A 139 -5.26 10.56 -9.51
N ILE A 140 -3.98 10.78 -9.28
CA ILE A 140 -3.11 11.50 -10.23
C ILE A 140 -2.59 10.50 -11.25
N ASP A 141 -2.75 10.85 -12.53
CA ASP A 141 -2.24 10.04 -13.63
C ASP A 141 -0.75 10.34 -13.95
N SER A 142 -0.21 9.62 -14.91
CA SER A 142 1.19 9.79 -15.37
C SER A 142 1.48 11.12 -16.07
N LYS A 143 0.50 12.00 -16.20
CA LYS A 143 0.63 13.36 -16.76
C LYS A 143 0.45 14.45 -15.71
N GLY A 144 0.06 14.07 -14.51
CA GLY A 144 -0.23 15.00 -13.42
C GLY A 144 -1.67 15.54 -13.42
N ASP A 145 -2.57 14.89 -14.15
CA ASP A 145 -3.99 15.23 -14.18
C ASP A 145 -4.77 14.38 -13.17
N LEU A 146 -5.83 14.94 -12.58
CA LEU A 146 -6.76 14.18 -11.74
C LEU A 146 -7.72 13.36 -12.59
N MET A 147 -7.83 12.09 -12.30
CA MET A 147 -8.75 11.16 -12.94
C MET A 147 -9.55 10.34 -11.91
N GLU A 148 -10.73 9.87 -12.31
CA GLU A 148 -11.58 9.02 -11.48
C GLU A 148 -10.94 7.65 -11.24
N ASN A 149 -10.95 7.21 -9.99
CA ASN A 149 -10.54 5.86 -9.62
C ASN A 149 -11.75 4.94 -9.54
N HIS A 150 -11.94 4.11 -10.54
CA HIS A 150 -13.04 3.13 -10.56
C HIS A 150 -12.95 2.07 -9.45
N TYR A 151 -11.78 1.91 -8.84
CA TYR A 151 -11.53 0.97 -7.75
C TYR A 151 -11.35 1.65 -6.40
N SER A 152 -11.82 2.88 -6.27
CA SER A 152 -11.80 3.58 -4.99
C SER A 152 -12.54 2.81 -3.90
N TRP A 153 -12.01 2.86 -2.68
CA TRP A 153 -12.68 2.30 -1.52
C TRP A 153 -13.99 3.01 -1.18
N THR A 154 -14.16 4.27 -1.59
CA THR A 154 -15.44 4.97 -1.44
C THR A 154 -16.59 4.27 -2.18
N ASN A 155 -16.28 3.47 -3.22
CA ASN A 155 -17.26 2.61 -3.92
C ASN A 155 -17.75 1.42 -3.07
N ALA A 156 -17.08 1.13 -1.94
CA ALA A 156 -17.62 0.20 -0.95
C ALA A 156 -18.72 0.81 -0.08
N GLY A 157 -19.01 2.10 -0.27
CA GLY A 157 -20.00 2.82 0.52
C GLY A 157 -19.46 3.28 1.87
N VAL A 158 -18.24 3.79 1.89
CA VAL A 158 -17.59 4.35 3.08
C VAL A 158 -17.10 5.77 2.83
N ASN A 159 -16.98 6.55 3.90
CA ASN A 159 -16.27 7.82 3.91
C ASN A 159 -14.80 7.55 4.20
N LEU A 160 -13.92 7.96 3.30
CA LEU A 160 -12.48 7.74 3.43
C LEU A 160 -11.82 9.02 3.96
N VAL A 161 -11.14 8.93 5.09
CA VAL A 161 -10.42 10.02 5.73
C VAL A 161 -8.93 9.73 5.67
N ALA A 162 -8.15 10.51 4.94
CA ALA A 162 -6.70 10.50 5.01
C ALA A 162 -6.25 11.50 6.08
N LEU A 163 -5.50 11.05 7.09
CA LEU A 163 -4.95 11.89 8.14
C LEU A 163 -3.43 11.98 7.98
N GLU A 164 -2.90 13.16 7.81
CA GLU A 164 -1.46 13.39 7.79
C GLU A 164 -0.90 13.32 9.21
N SER A 165 -0.38 12.18 9.59
CA SER A 165 0.12 11.85 10.92
C SER A 165 1.49 11.15 10.80
N PRO A 166 2.41 11.44 11.73
CA PRO A 166 2.33 12.36 12.88
C PRO A 166 2.52 13.86 12.52
N ALA A 167 2.52 14.71 13.55
CA ALA A 167 2.75 16.14 13.39
C ALA A 167 4.05 16.45 12.63
N GLY A 168 3.99 17.40 11.70
CA GLY A 168 5.10 17.78 10.81
C GLY A 168 5.17 16.98 9.51
N VAL A 169 4.27 16.03 9.30
CA VAL A 169 4.08 15.30 8.04
C VAL A 169 3.05 16.02 7.18
N GLY A 170 3.29 16.12 5.89
CA GLY A 170 2.41 16.83 4.99
C GLY A 170 2.19 18.28 5.41
N TRP A 171 0.93 18.65 5.57
CA TRP A 171 0.51 19.96 6.06
C TRP A 171 0.24 19.99 7.58
N SER A 172 0.40 18.87 8.28
CA SER A 172 0.28 18.81 9.74
C SER A 172 1.44 19.51 10.43
N TYR A 173 1.18 20.12 11.57
CA TYR A 173 2.20 20.90 12.27
C TYR A 173 2.10 20.80 13.79
N CYS A 174 3.18 21.17 14.48
CA CYS A 174 3.25 21.34 15.92
C CYS A 174 3.68 22.77 16.28
N GLU A 175 3.43 23.18 17.52
CA GLU A 175 3.89 24.47 18.00
C GLU A 175 5.42 24.57 17.88
N LYS A 176 5.93 25.74 17.45
CA LYS A 176 7.38 26.01 17.27
C LYS A 176 8.10 25.07 16.29
N GLN A 177 7.40 24.49 15.33
CA GLN A 177 8.00 23.59 14.32
C GLN A 177 9.20 24.23 13.60
N GLU A 178 9.19 25.54 13.36
CA GLU A 178 10.29 26.25 12.71
C GLU A 178 11.56 26.30 13.56
N GLU A 179 11.42 26.39 14.88
CA GLU A 179 12.53 26.53 15.80
C GLU A 179 13.17 25.18 16.13
N ILE A 180 12.36 24.18 16.49
CA ILE A 180 12.81 22.91 17.06
C ILE A 180 12.40 21.67 16.26
N GLY A 181 11.50 21.82 15.26
CA GLY A 181 10.87 20.70 14.56
C GLY A 181 9.78 20.03 15.41
N CYS A 182 9.14 19.00 14.84
CA CYS A 182 8.22 18.15 15.57
C CYS A 182 8.94 16.84 15.97
N ALA A 183 9.00 16.58 17.28
CA ALA A 183 9.53 15.32 17.81
C ALA A 183 8.37 14.38 18.09
N ASN A 184 8.37 13.22 17.44
CA ASN A 184 7.31 12.24 17.51
C ASN A 184 7.84 10.88 18.00
N SER A 185 6.92 10.05 18.50
CA SER A 185 7.16 8.64 18.78
C SER A 185 5.90 7.83 18.46
N ASP A 186 5.99 6.50 18.47
CA ASP A 186 4.82 5.65 18.29
C ASP A 186 3.70 6.00 19.27
N LYS A 187 4.04 6.22 20.54
CA LYS A 187 3.08 6.55 21.60
C LYS A 187 2.48 7.95 21.44
N SER A 188 3.29 8.96 21.07
CA SER A 188 2.75 10.29 20.85
C SER A 188 1.87 10.33 19.60
N THR A 189 2.26 9.65 18.54
CA THR A 189 1.50 9.54 17.28
C THR A 189 0.12 8.92 17.52
N ALA A 190 0.06 7.79 18.24
CA ALA A 190 -1.20 7.14 18.56
C ALA A 190 -2.13 8.03 19.41
N ARG A 191 -1.57 8.70 20.40
CA ARG A 191 -2.32 9.60 21.28
C ARG A 191 -2.84 10.84 20.54
N ASP A 192 -1.99 11.48 19.72
CA ASP A 192 -2.37 12.67 18.96
C ASP A 192 -3.44 12.34 17.89
N ALA A 193 -3.28 11.21 17.21
CA ALA A 193 -4.28 10.72 16.26
C ALA A 193 -5.62 10.36 16.95
N LYS A 194 -5.59 9.78 18.16
CA LYS A 194 -6.80 9.50 18.94
C LYS A 194 -7.52 10.81 19.34
N GLU A 195 -6.80 11.81 19.80
CA GLU A 195 -7.43 13.11 20.10
C GLU A 195 -8.01 13.78 18.85
N ALA A 196 -7.31 13.69 17.71
CA ALA A 196 -7.82 14.16 16.44
C ALA A 196 -9.12 13.44 16.04
N MET A 197 -9.25 12.13 16.28
CA MET A 197 -10.49 11.41 16.04
C MET A 197 -11.60 11.77 17.01
N VAL A 198 -11.28 12.11 18.25
CA VAL A 198 -12.28 12.67 19.19
C VAL A 198 -12.79 14.03 18.67
N ASP A 199 -11.90 14.92 18.22
CA ASP A 199 -12.28 16.18 17.59
C ASP A 199 -13.13 15.97 16.33
N PHE A 200 -12.71 15.04 15.47
CA PHE A 200 -13.44 14.68 14.24
C PHE A 200 -14.89 14.27 14.52
N PHE A 201 -15.11 13.32 15.43
CA PHE A 201 -16.44 12.75 15.66
C PHE A 201 -17.33 13.57 16.60
N HIS A 202 -16.77 14.42 17.45
CA HIS A 202 -17.56 15.14 18.45
C HIS A 202 -17.67 16.65 18.21
N GLU A 203 -16.74 17.22 17.43
CA GLU A 203 -16.74 18.66 17.17
C GLU A 203 -16.95 18.96 15.67
N LYS A 204 -16.17 18.31 14.77
CA LYS A 204 -16.20 18.60 13.32
C LYS A 204 -17.38 17.93 12.60
N PHE A 205 -17.59 16.63 12.83
CA PHE A 205 -18.62 15.81 12.17
C PHE A 205 -19.48 15.04 13.17
N PRO A 206 -20.19 15.73 14.09
CA PRO A 206 -20.98 15.06 15.14
C PRO A 206 -22.11 14.18 14.57
N GLN A 207 -22.57 14.42 13.34
CA GLN A 207 -23.53 13.57 12.63
C GLN A 207 -22.97 12.17 12.34
N LEU A 208 -21.63 11.99 12.26
CA LEU A 208 -20.99 10.69 12.01
C LEU A 208 -20.65 9.90 13.28
N LYS A 209 -20.88 10.45 14.47
CA LYS A 209 -20.43 9.83 15.75
C LYS A 209 -21.01 8.44 16.03
N ALA A 210 -22.16 8.13 15.45
CA ALA A 210 -22.83 6.82 15.61
C ALA A 210 -22.42 5.81 14.53
N ASN A 211 -21.78 6.26 13.45
CA ASN A 211 -21.42 5.42 12.33
C ASN A 211 -20.29 4.46 12.71
N GLU A 212 -20.26 3.30 12.06
CA GLU A 212 -19.15 2.38 12.21
C GLU A 212 -17.83 3.07 11.81
N PHE A 213 -16.81 2.91 12.63
CA PHE A 213 -15.49 3.43 12.37
C PHE A 213 -14.48 2.30 12.19
N TYR A 214 -13.64 2.44 11.19
CA TYR A 214 -12.55 1.52 10.88
C TYR A 214 -11.23 2.30 10.74
N ILE A 215 -10.14 1.68 11.14
CA ILE A 215 -8.79 2.22 10.93
C ILE A 215 -8.06 1.31 9.96
N ALA A 216 -7.57 1.88 8.88
CA ALA A 216 -6.78 1.18 7.88
C ALA A 216 -5.43 1.87 7.66
N GLY A 217 -4.42 1.12 7.23
CA GLY A 217 -3.13 1.71 6.88
C GLY A 217 -2.14 0.68 6.39
N GLU A 218 -1.02 1.15 5.85
CA GLU A 218 0.02 0.29 5.26
C GLU A 218 1.40 0.52 5.85
N SER A 219 2.28 -0.47 5.69
CA SER A 219 3.71 -0.33 6.01
C SER A 219 3.94 -0.09 7.51
N TYR A 220 4.60 1.01 7.87
CA TYR A 220 4.77 1.41 9.27
C TYR A 220 3.45 1.73 9.98
N ALA A 221 2.36 1.95 9.26
CA ALA A 221 1.03 2.00 9.86
C ALA A 221 0.57 0.65 10.44
N GLY A 222 1.29 -0.43 10.18
CA GLY A 222 1.23 -1.66 10.99
C GLY A 222 1.51 -1.43 12.47
N VAL A 223 2.20 -0.32 12.82
CA VAL A 223 2.35 0.18 14.19
C VAL A 223 1.28 1.21 14.53
N TYR A 224 1.03 2.19 13.64
CA TYR A 224 0.07 3.27 13.90
C TYR A 224 -1.35 2.75 14.16
N VAL A 225 -1.82 1.82 13.32
CA VAL A 225 -3.21 1.32 13.38
C VAL A 225 -3.51 0.57 14.68
N PRO A 226 -2.74 -0.47 15.09
CA PRO A 226 -3.01 -1.19 16.33
C PRO A 226 -2.83 -0.31 17.59
N THR A 227 -1.85 0.60 17.59
CA THR A 227 -1.62 1.49 18.73
C THR A 227 -2.71 2.54 18.88
N LEU A 228 -3.17 3.15 17.76
CA LEU A 228 -4.33 4.04 17.76
C LEU A 228 -5.61 3.32 18.18
N ALA A 229 -5.84 2.10 17.65
CA ALA A 229 -7.00 1.30 18.04
C ALA A 229 -7.03 1.04 19.55
N MET A 230 -5.89 0.72 20.14
CA MET A 230 -5.78 0.51 21.59
C MET A 230 -6.06 1.80 22.37
N GLU A 231 -5.51 2.95 21.96
CA GLU A 231 -5.80 4.25 22.56
C GLU A 231 -7.30 4.60 22.52
N ILE A 232 -7.99 4.26 21.40
CA ILE A 232 -9.44 4.47 21.28
C ILE A 232 -10.23 3.52 22.18
N VAL A 233 -9.85 2.23 22.25
CA VAL A 233 -10.49 1.27 23.16
C VAL A 233 -10.39 1.76 24.61
N GLU A 234 -9.19 2.16 25.04
CA GLU A 234 -8.97 2.70 26.39
C GLU A 234 -9.72 4.02 26.63
N HIS A 235 -9.79 4.89 25.60
CA HIS A 235 -10.58 6.11 25.64
C HIS A 235 -12.06 5.82 25.86
N ASN A 236 -12.62 4.88 25.09
CA ASN A 236 -14.02 4.49 25.17
C ASN A 236 -14.42 3.91 26.55
N GLU A 237 -13.49 3.21 27.20
CA GLU A 237 -13.69 2.71 28.56
C GLU A 237 -13.70 3.82 29.60
N LYS A 238 -12.90 4.86 29.41
CA LYS A 238 -12.77 6.00 30.34
C LYS A 238 -13.82 7.09 30.13
N PHE A 239 -14.26 7.30 28.89
CA PHE A 239 -15.13 8.39 28.48
C PHE A 239 -16.30 7.87 27.59
N PRO A 240 -17.23 7.09 28.16
CA PRO A 240 -18.31 6.47 27.39
C PRO A 240 -19.23 7.49 26.69
N GLU A 241 -19.32 8.73 27.20
CA GLU A 241 -20.07 9.82 26.60
C GLU A 241 -19.41 10.40 25.34
N LYS A 242 -18.11 10.20 25.18
CA LYS A 242 -17.31 10.57 23.98
C LYS A 242 -16.81 9.34 23.22
N LYS A 243 -17.56 8.26 23.27
CA LYS A 243 -17.20 7.01 22.60
C LYS A 243 -17.07 7.20 21.09
N ILE A 244 -16.03 6.63 20.50
CA ILE A 244 -15.83 6.43 19.07
C ILE A 244 -16.23 4.99 18.74
N ASN A 245 -17.12 4.79 17.76
CA ASN A 245 -17.67 3.48 17.41
C ASN A 245 -16.67 2.65 16.57
N LEU A 246 -15.50 2.33 17.11
CA LEU A 246 -14.47 1.53 16.46
C LEU A 246 -14.91 0.07 16.36
N VAL A 247 -15.06 -0.43 15.13
CA VAL A 247 -15.54 -1.79 14.80
C VAL A 247 -14.39 -2.71 14.39
N GLY A 248 -13.41 -2.19 13.63
CA GLY A 248 -12.34 -3.05 13.17
C GLY A 248 -11.13 -2.29 12.62
N ILE A 249 -10.06 -3.05 12.35
CA ILE A 249 -8.81 -2.55 11.78
C ILE A 249 -8.38 -3.39 10.58
N ASN A 250 -7.74 -2.70 9.60
CA ASN A 250 -7.13 -3.32 8.44
C ASN A 250 -5.69 -2.81 8.29
N THR A 251 -4.71 -3.71 8.32
CA THR A 251 -3.30 -3.36 8.11
C THR A 251 -2.76 -4.05 6.86
N ALA A 252 -2.26 -3.25 5.93
CA ALA A 252 -1.67 -3.71 4.68
C ALA A 252 -0.13 -3.70 4.78
N ASP A 253 0.50 -4.78 4.36
CA ASP A 253 1.97 -4.94 4.34
C ASP A 253 2.63 -4.45 5.63
N PRO A 254 2.13 -4.87 6.82
CA PRO A 254 2.36 -4.16 8.07
C PRO A 254 3.68 -4.51 8.73
N CYS A 255 4.35 -3.50 9.27
CA CYS A 255 5.36 -3.69 10.31
C CYS A 255 4.71 -4.34 11.53
N THR A 256 5.15 -5.54 11.90
CA THR A 256 4.49 -6.34 12.95
C THR A 256 5.46 -6.79 14.04
N SER A 257 6.58 -7.42 13.67
CA SER A 257 7.57 -7.92 14.63
C SER A 257 8.92 -8.13 13.95
N ASN A 258 9.94 -7.49 14.51
CA ASN A 258 11.31 -7.64 14.00
C ASN A 258 11.78 -9.10 14.03
N LYS A 259 11.37 -9.87 15.04
CA LYS A 259 11.79 -11.26 15.20
C LYS A 259 11.36 -12.12 14.02
N GLU A 260 10.13 -12.00 13.57
CA GLU A 260 9.56 -12.80 12.50
C GLU A 260 9.83 -12.22 11.12
N GLN A 261 9.94 -10.88 10.99
CA GLN A 261 10.05 -10.20 9.68
C GLN A 261 11.50 -9.94 9.24
N ARG A 262 12.47 -9.90 10.13
CA ARG A 262 13.86 -9.51 9.84
C ARG A 262 14.49 -10.19 8.63
N ASP A 263 14.35 -11.51 8.53
CA ASP A 263 14.99 -12.26 7.46
C ASP A 263 14.27 -12.07 6.11
N SER A 264 12.94 -12.04 6.13
CA SER A 264 12.13 -11.86 4.92
C SER A 264 12.14 -10.43 4.37
N MET A 265 12.53 -9.44 5.17
CA MET A 265 12.77 -8.06 4.78
C MET A 265 14.22 -7.81 4.35
N ASP A 266 14.99 -8.84 4.04
CA ASP A 266 16.37 -8.74 3.57
C ASP A 266 16.44 -8.97 2.06
N MET A 267 17.07 -8.04 1.32
CA MET A 267 17.16 -8.08 -0.14
C MET A 267 17.86 -9.32 -0.68
N LEU A 268 18.86 -9.84 0.04
CA LEU A 268 19.54 -11.06 -0.37
C LEU A 268 18.60 -12.27 -0.24
N TRP A 269 17.83 -12.33 0.84
CA TRP A 269 16.84 -13.36 1.07
C TRP A 269 15.71 -13.28 0.03
N TYR A 270 15.16 -12.07 -0.17
CA TYR A 270 14.12 -11.81 -1.16
C TYR A 270 14.59 -12.16 -2.58
N GLY A 271 15.76 -11.67 -2.99
CA GLY A 271 16.33 -11.95 -4.30
C GLY A 271 16.58 -13.44 -4.54
N HIS A 272 16.96 -14.19 -3.50
CA HIS A 272 17.06 -15.64 -3.58
C HIS A 272 15.69 -16.30 -3.79
N LYS A 273 14.70 -15.91 -2.99
CA LYS A 273 13.34 -16.47 -3.08
C LYS A 273 12.71 -16.30 -4.47
N TYR A 274 12.91 -15.15 -5.09
CA TYR A 274 12.36 -14.85 -6.43
C TYR A 274 13.32 -15.19 -7.58
N GLY A 275 14.36 -15.98 -7.33
CA GLY A 275 15.21 -16.55 -8.38
C GLY A 275 16.30 -15.61 -8.92
N PHE A 276 16.48 -14.41 -8.36
CA PHE A 276 17.59 -13.51 -8.77
C PHE A 276 18.95 -13.97 -8.26
N VAL A 277 18.98 -14.75 -7.18
CA VAL A 277 20.21 -15.22 -6.55
C VAL A 277 20.19 -16.74 -6.49
N PRO A 278 21.12 -17.44 -7.19
CA PRO A 278 21.20 -18.91 -7.16
C PRO A 278 21.50 -19.44 -5.75
N ASP A 279 20.97 -20.62 -5.43
CA ASP A 279 21.14 -21.33 -4.15
C ASP A 279 22.59 -21.34 -3.64
N LYS A 280 23.53 -21.63 -4.52
CA LYS A 280 24.95 -21.72 -4.18
C LYS A 280 25.50 -20.38 -3.67
N ASP A 281 25.18 -19.30 -4.37
CA ASP A 281 25.66 -17.96 -4.02
C ASP A 281 24.91 -17.45 -2.78
N PHE A 282 23.60 -17.75 -2.64
CA PHE A 282 22.84 -17.43 -1.44
C PHE A 282 23.40 -18.13 -0.20
N LYS A 283 23.59 -19.46 -0.23
CA LYS A 283 24.14 -20.22 0.90
C LYS A 283 25.50 -19.68 1.34
N LEU A 284 26.36 -19.35 0.39
CA LEU A 284 27.67 -18.75 0.69
C LEU A 284 27.50 -17.36 1.35
N LEU A 285 26.73 -16.46 0.73
CA LEU A 285 26.56 -15.10 1.22
C LEU A 285 25.85 -15.06 2.57
N TRP A 286 24.77 -15.85 2.73
CA TRP A 286 23.95 -15.86 3.93
C TRP A 286 24.63 -16.54 5.12
N ASN A 287 25.16 -17.75 4.90
CA ASN A 287 25.67 -18.61 5.97
C ASN A 287 27.15 -18.39 6.28
N GLU A 288 28.01 -18.26 5.24
CA GLU A 288 29.45 -18.16 5.44
C GLU A 288 29.90 -16.70 5.55
N CYS A 289 29.47 -15.85 4.60
CA CYS A 289 29.84 -14.44 4.57
C CYS A 289 29.05 -13.59 5.57
N LYS A 290 27.98 -14.13 6.16
CA LYS A 290 27.07 -13.43 7.09
C LYS A 290 26.55 -12.09 6.53
N LEU A 291 26.36 -12.03 5.22
CA LEU A 291 25.88 -10.85 4.55
C LEU A 291 24.38 -10.65 4.80
N ARG A 292 23.98 -9.41 5.07
CA ARG A 292 22.59 -9.00 5.27
C ARG A 292 22.35 -7.64 4.63
N TYR A 293 21.23 -7.53 3.93
CA TYR A 293 20.78 -6.31 3.25
C TYR A 293 19.34 -5.96 3.65
N PRO A 294 19.10 -5.50 4.88
CA PRO A 294 17.76 -5.16 5.35
C PRO A 294 17.17 -3.99 4.57
N MET A 295 15.95 -4.15 4.05
CA MET A 295 15.23 -3.17 3.24
C MET A 295 14.98 -1.85 3.97
N THR A 296 14.60 -1.91 5.22
CA THR A 296 14.24 -0.74 6.03
C THR A 296 15.36 0.30 6.22
N ARG A 297 16.59 -0.03 5.84
CA ARG A 297 17.75 0.86 5.97
C ARG A 297 18.07 1.67 4.73
N VAL A 298 17.42 1.39 3.61
CA VAL A 298 17.78 1.92 2.29
C VAL A 298 17.07 3.23 1.97
N THR A 299 15.95 3.50 2.59
CA THR A 299 14.99 4.53 2.19
C THR A 299 15.33 5.96 2.65
N SER A 300 16.36 6.22 3.45
CA SER A 300 16.75 7.58 3.80
C SER A 300 18.19 7.93 3.41
N GLY A 301 18.37 9.01 2.64
CA GLY A 301 19.67 9.47 2.12
C GLY A 301 20.77 9.69 3.18
N ARG A 302 20.39 9.86 4.45
CA ARG A 302 21.29 9.89 5.61
C ARG A 302 21.79 8.49 6.00
N TRP A 303 20.98 7.46 5.75
CA TRP A 303 21.26 6.08 6.12
C TRP A 303 22.12 5.34 5.08
N GLY A 304 22.01 5.66 3.79
CA GLY A 304 22.86 5.11 2.75
C GLY A 304 24.35 5.36 3.02
N LYS A 305 24.72 6.53 3.57
CA LYS A 305 26.11 6.83 4.00
C LYS A 305 26.54 6.03 5.23
N LYS A 306 25.62 5.70 6.14
CA LYS A 306 25.90 4.87 7.33
C LYS A 306 26.02 3.40 6.97
N PHE A 307 25.25 2.96 5.98
CA PHE A 307 25.28 1.59 5.45
C PHE A 307 26.57 1.29 4.67
N SER A 308 27.02 2.21 3.81
CA SER A 308 28.33 2.12 3.17
C SER A 308 29.45 1.94 4.21
N LYS A 309 29.39 2.67 5.33
CA LYS A 309 30.35 2.52 6.44
C LYS A 309 30.23 1.17 7.15
N LEU A 310 29.04 0.59 7.27
CA LEU A 310 28.83 -0.74 7.88
C LEU A 310 29.36 -1.85 6.98
N ILE A 311 29.14 -1.75 5.67
CA ILE A 311 29.73 -2.66 4.68
C ILE A 311 31.26 -2.53 4.67
N GLU A 312 31.80 -1.31 4.73
CA GLU A 312 33.24 -1.08 4.86
C GLU A 312 33.84 -1.59 6.18
N ALA A 313 33.11 -1.47 7.31
CA ALA A 313 33.53 -2.01 8.59
C ALA A 313 33.56 -3.55 8.55
N LYS A 314 32.52 -4.19 8.01
CA LYS A 314 32.51 -5.65 7.80
C LYS A 314 33.55 -6.10 6.78
N ARG A 315 33.86 -5.29 5.75
CA ARG A 315 35.00 -5.53 4.85
C ARG A 315 36.34 -5.55 5.60
N ARG A 316 36.54 -4.71 6.63
CA ARG A 316 37.78 -4.67 7.44
C ARG A 316 37.89 -5.87 8.36
N ASP A 317 36.77 -6.35 8.91
CA ASP A 317 36.77 -7.57 9.75
C ASP A 317 37.16 -8.83 8.97
N PHE A 318 36.82 -8.90 7.66
CA PHE A 318 37.27 -10.00 6.79
C PHE A 318 38.75 -9.92 6.39
N SER A 319 39.39 -8.77 6.53
CA SER A 319 40.78 -8.58 6.06
C SER A 319 41.86 -8.97 7.07
N SER A 320 41.49 -9.34 8.30
CA SER A 320 42.45 -9.52 9.41
C SER A 320 42.82 -10.97 9.75
N SER A 321 42.41 -11.96 8.95
CA SER A 321 42.66 -13.37 9.29
C SER A 321 43.55 -14.13 8.30
N SER A 322 44.20 -15.18 8.81
CA SER A 322 45.07 -16.19 8.20
C SER A 322 44.84 -16.52 6.71
N GLU A 323 45.77 -17.23 6.03
CA GLU A 323 45.70 -17.61 4.60
C GLU A 323 44.35 -18.29 4.19
N GLY A 324 43.74 -19.07 5.07
CA GLY A 324 42.40 -19.60 4.86
C GLY A 324 41.29 -18.53 4.80
N GLY A 325 41.42 -17.44 5.56
CA GLY A 325 40.53 -16.30 5.55
C GLY A 325 40.54 -15.52 4.23
N LYS A 326 41.69 -15.39 3.58
CA LYS A 326 41.83 -14.72 2.26
C LYS A 326 41.06 -15.46 1.15
N SER A 327 41.03 -16.79 1.19
CA SER A 327 40.27 -17.60 0.20
C SER A 327 38.76 -17.45 0.37
N VAL A 328 38.26 -17.42 1.60
CA VAL A 328 36.84 -17.19 1.90
C VAL A 328 36.47 -15.76 1.52
N GLU A 329 37.26 -14.77 1.87
CA GLU A 329 37.07 -13.37 1.49
C GLU A 329 36.92 -13.19 -0.03
N LYS A 330 37.78 -13.83 -0.82
CA LYS A 330 37.72 -13.78 -2.30
C LYS A 330 36.40 -14.38 -2.81
N LYS A 331 35.96 -15.53 -2.27
CA LYS A 331 34.70 -16.15 -2.64
C LYS A 331 33.49 -15.24 -2.29
N CYS A 332 33.50 -14.65 -1.11
CA CYS A 332 32.47 -13.70 -0.67
C CYS A 332 32.40 -12.47 -1.58
N LYS A 333 33.55 -11.89 -1.95
CA LYS A 333 33.59 -10.74 -2.87
C LYS A 333 33.00 -11.08 -4.24
N VAL A 334 33.35 -12.25 -4.79
CA VAL A 334 32.85 -12.68 -6.10
C VAL A 334 31.35 -12.94 -6.04
N ALA A 335 30.85 -13.66 -5.04
CA ALA A 335 29.42 -13.92 -4.90
C ALA A 335 28.62 -12.63 -4.64
N HIS A 336 29.17 -11.70 -3.84
CA HIS A 336 28.56 -10.40 -3.61
C HIS A 336 28.47 -9.56 -4.90
N ALA A 337 29.54 -9.53 -5.71
CA ALA A 337 29.51 -8.86 -6.99
C ALA A 337 28.42 -9.45 -7.90
N LYS A 338 28.31 -10.79 -7.99
CA LYS A 338 27.24 -11.46 -8.75
C LYS A 338 25.84 -11.07 -8.25
N PHE A 339 25.65 -11.03 -6.94
CA PHE A 339 24.39 -10.56 -6.35
C PHE A 339 24.03 -9.14 -6.80
N LEU A 340 25.00 -8.21 -6.76
CA LEU A 340 24.77 -6.84 -7.22
C LEU A 340 24.47 -6.77 -8.72
N PHE A 341 25.16 -7.55 -9.55
CA PHE A 341 24.90 -7.62 -10.99
C PHE A 341 23.51 -8.18 -11.30
N SER A 342 23.00 -9.13 -10.49
CA SER A 342 21.69 -9.74 -10.69
C SER A 342 20.55 -8.85 -10.24
N THR A 343 20.79 -7.94 -9.28
CA THR A 343 19.72 -7.19 -8.61
C THR A 343 19.77 -5.68 -8.85
N SER A 344 20.84 -5.15 -9.45
CA SER A 344 21.05 -3.69 -9.59
C SER A 344 21.29 -3.28 -11.04
N LYS A 345 20.65 -2.21 -11.49
CA LYS A 345 20.81 -1.61 -12.83
C LYS A 345 22.23 -1.09 -13.10
N ALA A 346 22.90 -0.61 -12.06
CA ALA A 346 24.26 -0.13 -12.14
C ALA A 346 25.06 -0.78 -11.03
N PHE A 347 26.37 -0.91 -11.23
CA PHE A 347 27.29 -1.36 -10.19
C PHE A 347 27.45 -0.25 -9.14
N SER A 348 26.32 0.22 -8.62
CA SER A 348 26.23 1.16 -7.52
C SER A 348 25.65 0.45 -6.32
N GLN A 349 26.07 0.85 -5.15
CA GLN A 349 25.47 0.41 -3.88
C GLN A 349 24.16 1.17 -3.61
N ASP A 350 23.64 1.85 -4.62
CA ASP A 350 22.40 2.59 -4.53
C ASP A 350 21.23 1.70 -4.96
N TRP A 351 20.50 1.17 -3.98
CA TRP A 351 19.33 0.31 -4.18
C TRP A 351 18.21 0.98 -4.98
N ARG A 352 18.20 2.31 -5.07
CA ARG A 352 17.25 3.06 -5.91
C ARG A 352 17.36 2.73 -7.39
N LEU A 353 18.44 2.08 -7.80
CA LEU A 353 18.67 1.60 -9.17
C LEU A 353 18.50 0.08 -9.30
N ALA A 354 18.00 -0.60 -8.27
CA ALA A 354 17.83 -2.03 -8.27
C ALA A 354 16.82 -2.52 -9.31
N TYR A 355 17.04 -3.70 -9.86
CA TYR A 355 16.04 -4.41 -10.66
C TYR A 355 14.86 -4.89 -9.80
N ILE A 356 15.13 -5.14 -8.52
CA ILE A 356 14.11 -5.37 -7.52
C ILE A 356 13.71 -4.00 -7.01
N ASN A 357 12.49 -3.59 -7.31
CA ASN A 357 11.90 -2.39 -6.77
C ASN A 357 11.61 -2.58 -5.27
N ASP A 358 11.88 -1.57 -4.45
CA ASP A 358 11.59 -1.58 -3.00
C ASP A 358 10.09 -1.63 -2.65
N LEU A 359 9.21 -1.34 -3.61
CA LEU A 359 7.77 -1.38 -3.40
C LEU A 359 7.06 -2.49 -4.18
N SER A 360 7.63 -2.97 -5.28
CA SER A 360 7.01 -4.01 -6.10
C SER A 360 8.02 -4.73 -6.99
N LEU A 361 7.89 -6.06 -7.11
CA LEU A 361 8.67 -6.86 -8.05
C LEU A 361 8.38 -6.48 -9.51
N PHE A 362 7.15 -6.05 -9.82
CA PHE A 362 6.67 -5.78 -11.17
C PHE A 362 6.35 -4.30 -11.43
N GLY A 363 6.43 -3.47 -10.43
CA GLY A 363 6.08 -2.05 -10.52
C GLY A 363 7.24 -1.16 -11.02
N PRO A 364 6.95 0.06 -11.43
CA PRO A 364 7.97 1.06 -11.66
C PRO A 364 8.71 1.37 -10.36
N SER A 365 9.99 1.74 -10.46
CA SER A 365 10.77 2.18 -9.29
C SER A 365 10.12 3.40 -8.66
N ALA A 366 9.63 3.30 -7.45
CA ALA A 366 9.31 4.45 -6.64
C ALA A 366 10.63 5.05 -6.12
N VAL A 367 10.79 6.35 -6.26
CA VAL A 367 11.93 7.09 -5.73
C VAL A 367 11.43 8.01 -4.65
N VAL A 368 11.81 7.75 -3.42
CA VAL A 368 11.25 8.40 -2.24
C VAL A 368 11.80 9.81 -2.03
N ASP A 369 13.09 10.05 -2.29
CA ASP A 369 13.71 11.37 -2.14
C ASP A 369 14.14 11.95 -3.49
N GLY A 370 13.49 13.04 -3.91
CA GLY A 370 13.73 13.66 -5.20
C GLY A 370 13.21 12.79 -6.34
N ALA A 371 11.93 12.45 -6.27
CA ALA A 371 11.23 11.68 -7.29
C ALA A 371 11.61 12.19 -8.69
N PRO A 372 12.07 11.32 -9.61
CA PRO A 372 12.47 11.78 -10.93
C PRO A 372 11.26 12.35 -11.67
N GLU A 373 11.50 13.39 -12.45
CA GLU A 373 10.49 13.98 -13.32
C GLU A 373 9.81 12.88 -14.14
N GLY A 374 8.47 12.89 -14.16
CA GLY A 374 7.66 11.88 -14.84
C GLY A 374 7.26 10.69 -13.97
N SER A 375 7.67 10.61 -12.69
CA SER A 375 7.13 9.63 -11.74
C SER A 375 5.79 10.10 -11.16
N LEU A 376 5.01 9.16 -10.65
CA LEU A 376 3.74 9.46 -10.00
C LEU A 376 3.92 10.35 -8.76
N ASP A 377 4.97 10.07 -7.97
CA ASP A 377 5.33 10.89 -6.81
C ASP A 377 5.70 12.32 -7.21
N TYR A 378 6.43 12.49 -8.31
CA TYR A 378 6.75 13.81 -8.84
C TYR A 378 5.47 14.61 -9.14
N TYR A 379 4.53 14.03 -9.87
CA TYR A 379 3.28 14.73 -10.23
C TYR A 379 2.40 15.00 -9.01
N THR A 380 2.32 14.06 -8.06
CA THR A 380 1.59 14.26 -6.82
C THR A 380 2.20 15.41 -6.00
N ASN A 381 3.54 15.44 -5.89
CA ASN A 381 4.25 16.50 -5.18
C ASN A 381 4.03 17.87 -5.84
N GLU A 382 4.12 17.93 -7.16
CA GLU A 382 3.88 19.20 -7.90
C GLU A 382 2.44 19.67 -7.74
N TRP A 383 1.45 18.77 -7.85
CA TRP A 383 0.04 19.11 -7.69
C TRP A 383 -0.26 19.62 -6.27
N MET A 384 0.14 18.89 -5.23
CA MET A 384 -0.08 19.26 -3.82
C MET A 384 0.57 20.59 -3.43
N ASN A 385 1.65 21.00 -4.10
CA ASN A 385 2.35 22.25 -3.80
C ASN A 385 1.82 23.47 -4.60
N ARG A 386 0.85 23.29 -5.49
CA ARG A 386 0.21 24.40 -6.20
C ARG A 386 -0.54 25.31 -5.24
N ALA A 387 -0.51 26.62 -5.51
CA ALA A 387 -1.18 27.61 -4.66
C ALA A 387 -2.72 27.45 -4.66
N ASP A 388 -3.31 27.11 -5.83
CA ASP A 388 -4.73 26.88 -5.97
C ASP A 388 -5.19 25.59 -5.25
N VAL A 389 -4.35 24.54 -5.24
CA VAL A 389 -4.61 23.30 -4.48
C VAL A 389 -4.55 23.55 -2.98
N LYS A 390 -3.52 24.26 -2.50
CA LYS A 390 -3.41 24.66 -1.09
C LYS A 390 -4.64 25.40 -0.61
N LYS A 391 -5.12 26.37 -1.41
CA LYS A 391 -6.34 27.11 -1.12
C LYS A 391 -7.57 26.20 -1.11
N ALA A 392 -7.71 25.31 -2.09
CA ALA A 392 -8.83 24.38 -2.18
C ALA A 392 -8.88 23.40 -1.00
N LEU A 393 -7.73 23.02 -0.43
CA LEU A 393 -7.59 22.12 0.71
C LEU A 393 -7.47 22.85 2.07
N HIS A 394 -7.70 24.17 2.11
CA HIS A 394 -7.67 25.01 3.31
C HIS A 394 -6.36 24.94 4.10
N VAL A 395 -5.24 24.83 3.39
CA VAL A 395 -3.89 24.77 4.00
C VAL A 395 -3.04 26.02 3.73
N ASP A 396 -3.52 26.97 2.91
CA ASP A 396 -2.79 28.16 2.51
C ASP A 396 -2.68 29.23 3.60
N GLU A 397 -3.59 29.25 4.56
CA GLU A 397 -3.62 30.20 5.68
C GLU A 397 -2.87 29.69 6.92
N THR A 398 -2.31 28.49 6.90
CA THR A 398 -1.60 27.95 8.04
C THR A 398 -0.23 28.60 8.22
N PRO A 399 0.32 28.66 9.44
CA PRO A 399 1.63 29.25 9.71
C PRO A 399 2.76 28.61 8.87
N TYR A 400 2.53 27.39 8.37
CA TYR A 400 3.52 26.56 7.69
C TYR A 400 3.26 26.37 6.19
N ALA A 401 2.25 27.03 5.62
CA ALA A 401 1.96 27.01 4.17
C ALA A 401 2.96 27.82 3.32
N SER A 402 3.98 28.43 3.96
CA SER A 402 4.98 29.26 3.28
C SER A 402 5.80 28.45 2.27
N LYS A 403 6.43 29.16 1.31
CA LYS A 403 7.33 28.55 0.30
C LYS A 403 8.48 27.70 0.89
N LYS A 404 8.74 27.84 2.18
CA LYS A 404 9.78 27.12 2.90
C LYS A 404 9.38 25.66 3.22
N TYR A 405 8.07 25.40 3.29
CA TYR A 405 7.54 24.07 3.54
C TYR A 405 6.91 23.52 2.24
N ARG A 406 7.46 22.42 1.77
CA ARG A 406 6.90 21.68 0.64
C ARG A 406 6.30 20.37 1.12
N TRP A 407 5.13 20.08 0.64
CA TRP A 407 4.55 18.76 0.78
C TRP A 407 5.43 17.75 0.00
N PRO A 408 5.65 16.51 0.48
CA PRO A 408 4.97 15.88 1.62
C PRO A 408 5.65 16.10 2.99
N GLY A 409 6.71 16.88 3.08
CA GLY A 409 7.47 16.94 4.34
C GLY A 409 8.08 15.56 4.68
N PRO A 410 8.48 15.33 5.92
CA PRO A 410 8.71 16.29 6.98
C PRO A 410 9.99 17.11 6.80
N ASN A 411 10.14 18.20 7.57
CA ASN A 411 11.34 19.04 7.49
C ASN A 411 12.58 18.41 8.14
N ASP A 412 13.76 19.02 7.92
CA ASP A 412 15.06 18.51 8.40
C ASP A 412 15.17 18.34 9.92
N LYS A 413 14.35 19.06 10.71
CA LYS A 413 14.35 19.00 12.16
C LYS A 413 13.35 18.00 12.73
N TRP A 414 12.52 17.42 11.89
CA TRP A 414 11.57 16.39 12.29
C TRP A 414 12.31 15.16 12.81
N SER A 415 11.78 14.54 13.83
CA SER A 415 12.34 13.33 14.39
C SER A 415 11.25 12.34 14.80
N TYR A 416 11.59 11.06 14.73
CA TYR A 416 10.71 9.96 15.13
C TYR A 416 11.47 8.92 15.94
N GLN A 417 10.87 8.51 17.06
CA GLN A 417 11.36 7.45 17.91
C GLN A 417 10.41 6.25 17.86
N SER A 418 10.91 5.09 17.50
CA SER A 418 10.14 3.84 17.61
C SER A 418 10.15 3.35 19.05
N ASP A 419 8.96 3.12 19.60
CA ASP A 419 8.76 2.61 20.97
C ASP A 419 8.58 1.09 21.01
N TYR A 420 8.35 0.43 19.85
CA TYR A 420 7.97 -0.97 19.73
C TYR A 420 8.92 -1.78 18.85
N ASP A 421 8.92 -3.12 18.99
CA ASP A 421 9.76 -4.05 18.22
C ASP A 421 9.11 -4.40 16.87
N ALA A 422 9.05 -3.41 15.96
CA ALA A 422 8.51 -3.55 14.61
C ALA A 422 9.22 -2.61 13.62
N CYS A 423 9.73 -3.13 12.51
CA CYS A 423 10.44 -2.42 11.44
C CYS A 423 11.53 -1.43 11.90
N ASN A 424 12.18 -1.71 13.00
CA ASN A 424 13.28 -0.88 13.48
C ASN A 424 14.41 -1.73 14.06
N ASP A 425 15.66 -1.26 13.86
CA ASP A 425 16.85 -1.97 14.34
C ASP A 425 17.30 -1.53 15.75
N ASN A 426 16.67 -0.51 16.30
CA ASN A 426 17.05 0.13 17.55
C ASN A 426 15.98 -0.02 18.64
N ALA A 427 15.06 -0.98 18.48
CA ALA A 427 14.10 -1.28 19.53
C ALA A 427 14.83 -1.59 20.84
N ALA A 428 14.38 -0.99 21.93
CA ALA A 428 14.91 -1.32 23.24
C ALA A 428 14.65 -2.82 23.53
N PRO A 429 15.50 -3.47 24.30
CA PRO A 429 15.26 -4.85 24.71
C PRO A 429 13.91 -5.00 25.42
N ASN A 430 13.16 -6.06 25.10
CA ASN A 430 11.91 -6.42 25.75
C ASN A 430 10.74 -5.43 25.58
N VAL A 431 10.79 -4.55 24.58
CA VAL A 431 9.57 -3.80 24.21
C VAL A 431 8.60 -4.70 23.45
N PRO A 432 7.27 -4.47 23.57
CA PRO A 432 6.28 -5.28 22.88
C PRO A 432 6.36 -5.08 21.35
N SER A 433 5.94 -6.10 20.63
CA SER A 433 5.69 -6.04 19.19
C SER A 433 4.20 -5.85 18.92
N MET A 434 3.80 -5.70 17.65
CA MET A 434 2.38 -5.56 17.32
C MET A 434 1.57 -6.85 17.56
N LYS A 435 2.22 -7.99 17.72
CA LYS A 435 1.54 -9.24 18.14
C LYS A 435 0.79 -9.07 19.46
N ASP A 436 1.40 -8.38 20.42
CA ASP A 436 0.80 -8.11 21.73
C ASP A 436 -0.44 -7.22 21.64
N PHE A 437 -0.49 -6.35 20.64
CA PHE A 437 -1.66 -5.51 20.33
C PHE A 437 -2.75 -6.32 19.64
N TYR A 438 -2.42 -7.13 18.63
CA TYR A 438 -3.40 -7.99 17.95
C TYR A 438 -4.08 -8.96 18.92
N GLU A 439 -3.35 -9.59 19.84
CA GLU A 439 -3.92 -10.47 20.86
C GLU A 439 -4.96 -9.78 21.73
N LYS A 440 -4.72 -8.53 22.11
CA LYS A 440 -5.64 -7.74 22.94
C LYS A 440 -6.83 -7.21 22.13
N LEU A 441 -6.57 -6.69 20.94
CA LEU A 441 -7.58 -6.07 20.07
C LEU A 441 -8.56 -7.11 19.51
N ALA A 442 -8.12 -8.33 19.25
CA ALA A 442 -8.97 -9.41 18.77
C ALA A 442 -10.13 -9.75 19.73
N LYS A 443 -9.91 -9.51 21.02
CA LYS A 443 -10.95 -9.68 22.08
C LYS A 443 -11.87 -8.47 22.24
N LYS A 444 -11.64 -7.39 21.50
CA LYS A 444 -12.32 -6.09 21.66
C LYS A 444 -12.98 -5.59 20.38
N LEU A 445 -12.48 -6.01 19.23
CA LEU A 445 -12.95 -5.57 17.93
C LEU A 445 -13.69 -6.69 17.19
N ASP A 446 -14.65 -6.30 16.38
CA ASP A 446 -15.43 -7.27 15.60
C ASP A 446 -14.66 -7.83 14.41
N ARG A 447 -13.61 -7.12 13.92
CA ARG A 447 -12.88 -7.50 12.71
C ARG A 447 -11.43 -7.01 12.75
N ILE A 448 -10.50 -7.91 12.49
CA ILE A 448 -9.09 -7.59 12.25
C ILE A 448 -8.65 -8.26 10.96
N LEU A 449 -8.28 -7.46 9.97
CA LEU A 449 -7.70 -7.93 8.72
C LEU A 449 -6.23 -7.50 8.62
N VAL A 450 -5.35 -8.47 8.45
CA VAL A 450 -3.96 -8.24 8.07
C VAL A 450 -3.77 -8.76 6.64
N VAL A 451 -3.39 -7.89 5.72
CA VAL A 451 -3.25 -8.24 4.30
C VAL A 451 -1.86 -7.89 3.79
N ASN A 452 -1.29 -8.72 2.92
CA ASN A 452 0.04 -8.49 2.33
C ASN A 452 0.03 -8.74 0.83
N GLY A 453 0.72 -7.89 0.07
CA GLY A 453 1.13 -8.22 -1.28
C GLY A 453 2.14 -9.37 -1.26
N ASP A 454 1.92 -10.44 -2.04
CA ASP A 454 2.79 -11.62 -2.00
C ASP A 454 4.12 -11.42 -2.74
N THR A 455 4.27 -10.31 -3.47
CA THR A 455 5.52 -9.89 -4.13
C THR A 455 6.12 -8.63 -3.51
N ASP A 456 5.69 -8.22 -2.31
CA ASP A 456 6.25 -7.08 -1.60
C ASP A 456 7.69 -7.38 -1.14
N PRO A 457 8.68 -6.61 -1.63
CA PRO A 457 10.07 -6.74 -1.17
C PRO A 457 10.35 -5.94 0.10
N CYS A 458 9.51 -4.94 0.42
CA CYS A 458 9.72 -4.04 1.57
C CYS A 458 9.33 -4.71 2.88
N VAL A 459 8.08 -5.16 2.98
CA VAL A 459 7.55 -5.90 4.15
C VAL A 459 6.98 -7.23 3.68
N SER A 460 7.87 -8.16 3.37
CA SER A 460 7.50 -9.45 2.77
C SER A 460 6.47 -10.21 3.58
N TYR A 461 5.45 -10.73 2.89
CA TYR A 461 4.32 -11.46 3.46
C TYR A 461 4.70 -12.66 4.33
N GLU A 462 5.85 -13.29 4.08
CA GLU A 462 6.24 -14.47 4.87
C GLU A 462 6.54 -14.13 6.31
N GLY A 463 7.22 -13.01 6.55
CA GLY A 463 7.48 -12.54 7.90
C GLY A 463 6.20 -12.13 8.61
N THR A 464 5.31 -11.43 7.91
CA THR A 464 4.00 -11.02 8.44
C THR A 464 3.14 -12.25 8.76
N ARG A 465 3.01 -13.20 7.82
CA ARG A 465 2.28 -14.46 8.06
C ARG A 465 2.80 -15.19 9.30
N LYS A 466 4.12 -15.28 9.45
CA LYS A 466 4.75 -15.90 10.60
C LYS A 466 4.49 -15.12 11.89
N ALA A 467 4.49 -13.80 11.83
CA ALA A 467 4.17 -12.96 12.98
C ALA A 467 2.71 -13.16 13.43
N ILE A 468 1.77 -13.17 12.49
CA ILE A 468 0.34 -13.38 12.79
C ILE A 468 0.08 -14.80 13.32
N ALA A 469 0.68 -15.82 12.73
CA ALA A 469 0.60 -17.18 13.27
C ALA A 469 1.16 -17.32 14.70
N ASN A 470 2.03 -16.41 15.11
CA ASN A 470 2.64 -16.37 16.44
C ASN A 470 1.98 -15.35 17.39
N VAL A 471 0.79 -14.83 17.07
CA VAL A 471 0.00 -13.98 17.99
C VAL A 471 -0.53 -14.77 19.18
N GLY A 472 -0.73 -16.09 19.03
CA GLY A 472 -1.27 -16.96 20.06
C GLY A 472 -2.77 -17.22 19.96
N ILE A 473 -3.40 -16.76 18.88
CA ILE A 473 -4.81 -17.02 18.58
C ILE A 473 -4.88 -18.27 17.69
N PRO A 474 -5.67 -19.30 18.05
CA PRO A 474 -5.74 -20.53 17.27
C PRO A 474 -6.46 -20.31 15.93
N LEU A 475 -6.24 -21.22 14.98
CA LEU A 475 -7.01 -21.27 13.75
C LEU A 475 -8.46 -21.68 14.04
N VAL A 476 -9.42 -21.08 13.31
CA VAL A 476 -10.76 -21.68 13.26
C VAL A 476 -10.70 -23.03 12.56
N ARG A 477 -11.61 -23.94 12.87
CA ARG A 477 -11.69 -25.25 12.18
C ARG A 477 -11.88 -25.01 10.66
N GLY A 478 -11.04 -25.61 9.82
CA GLY A 478 -11.02 -25.37 8.36
C GLY A 478 -10.48 -24.00 7.95
N GLY A 479 -9.97 -23.20 8.87
CA GLY A 479 -9.45 -21.84 8.64
C GLY A 479 -8.02 -21.78 8.11
N SER A 480 -7.37 -22.93 7.83
CA SER A 480 -6.03 -22.99 7.26
C SER A 480 -5.92 -22.23 5.93
N GLN A 481 -4.69 -21.98 5.50
CA GLN A 481 -4.41 -21.24 4.27
C GLN A 481 -5.11 -21.88 3.06
N ARG A 482 -5.92 -21.10 2.35
CA ARG A 482 -6.67 -21.52 1.18
C ARG A 482 -6.85 -20.36 0.20
N PRO A 483 -7.09 -20.61 -1.11
CA PRO A 483 -7.30 -19.55 -2.08
C PRO A 483 -8.63 -18.83 -1.84
N TYR A 484 -8.67 -17.57 -2.24
CA TYR A 484 -9.90 -16.82 -2.43
C TYR A 484 -9.95 -16.24 -3.86
N PHE A 485 -11.16 -15.96 -4.34
CA PHE A 485 -11.40 -15.51 -5.70
C PHE A 485 -12.00 -14.12 -5.72
N PHE A 486 -11.81 -13.42 -6.82
CA PHE A 486 -12.44 -12.14 -7.13
C PHE A 486 -12.98 -12.18 -8.56
N ASP A 487 -13.99 -11.36 -8.86
CA ASP A 487 -14.54 -11.29 -10.21
C ASP A 487 -13.66 -10.40 -11.11
N ALA A 488 -13.02 -11.02 -12.11
CA ALA A 488 -12.22 -10.32 -13.10
C ALA A 488 -13.09 -9.81 -14.26
N ALA A 489 -12.92 -8.56 -14.67
CA ALA A 489 -13.60 -8.04 -15.84
C ALA A 489 -12.99 -8.61 -17.14
N ALA A 490 -13.80 -8.75 -18.16
CA ALA A 490 -13.36 -9.16 -19.50
C ALA A 490 -12.23 -8.26 -20.04
N THR A 491 -12.25 -6.96 -19.71
CA THR A 491 -11.21 -6.01 -20.09
C THR A 491 -9.85 -6.29 -19.47
N ASP A 492 -9.82 -6.90 -18.30
CA ASP A 492 -8.55 -7.23 -17.60
C ASP A 492 -7.84 -8.39 -18.29
N ILE A 493 -8.59 -9.24 -18.96
CA ILE A 493 -8.14 -10.44 -19.63
C ILE A 493 -7.92 -10.21 -21.13
N SER A 494 -8.68 -9.31 -21.74
CA SER A 494 -8.63 -9.03 -23.19
C SER A 494 -7.24 -8.60 -23.67
N VAL A 495 -6.45 -7.95 -22.81
CA VAL A 495 -5.07 -7.58 -23.12
C VAL A 495 -4.19 -8.83 -23.28
N LEU A 496 -4.41 -9.87 -22.50
CA LEU A 496 -3.71 -11.15 -22.62
C LEU A 496 -4.23 -11.95 -23.81
N ALA A 497 -5.53 -11.91 -24.09
CA ALA A 497 -6.16 -12.57 -25.24
C ALA A 497 -5.67 -12.02 -26.58
N GLN A 498 -5.34 -10.74 -26.66
CA GLN A 498 -4.83 -10.12 -27.88
C GLN A 498 -3.36 -10.45 -28.18
N LYS A 499 -2.64 -11.03 -27.24
CA LYS A 499 -1.26 -11.49 -27.41
C LYS A 499 -1.22 -13.00 -27.26
N PRO A 500 -1.39 -13.77 -28.35
CA PRO A 500 -1.31 -15.23 -28.30
C PRO A 500 0.07 -15.61 -27.73
N LEU A 501 0.04 -16.39 -26.66
CA LEU A 501 1.25 -16.92 -26.06
C LEU A 501 1.85 -17.97 -26.96
N LEU A 502 3.17 -18.10 -26.94
CA LEU A 502 3.96 -19.05 -27.74
C LEU A 502 3.52 -20.55 -27.60
N PHE A 503 2.69 -20.85 -26.61
CA PHE A 503 2.29 -22.22 -26.25
C PHE A 503 0.87 -22.60 -26.69
N GLY A 504 0.22 -21.77 -27.51
CA GLY A 504 -1.05 -22.08 -28.14
C GLY A 504 -2.28 -21.40 -27.49
N PRO A 505 -3.43 -21.51 -28.20
CA PRO A 505 -4.64 -20.76 -27.82
C PRO A 505 -5.27 -21.21 -26.49
N SER A 506 -4.96 -22.40 -26.00
CA SER A 506 -5.47 -22.90 -24.72
C SER A 506 -4.84 -22.22 -23.50
N LEU A 507 -3.74 -21.49 -23.69
CA LEU A 507 -3.10 -20.68 -22.64
C LEU A 507 -3.37 -19.18 -22.81
N ALA A 508 -4.06 -18.81 -23.88
CA ALA A 508 -4.47 -17.43 -24.11
C ALA A 508 -5.82 -17.19 -23.43
N ALA A 509 -5.84 -16.27 -22.52
CA ALA A 509 -7.00 -15.68 -21.88
C ALA A 509 -7.97 -16.65 -21.20
N GLN A 510 -7.98 -16.58 -19.92
CA GLN A 510 -9.11 -17.00 -19.12
C GLN A 510 -10.32 -16.11 -19.47
N PRO A 511 -11.54 -16.65 -19.56
CA PRO A 511 -12.73 -15.83 -19.66
C PRO A 511 -12.87 -14.93 -18.42
N ALA A 512 -13.62 -13.83 -18.54
CA ALA A 512 -14.03 -13.05 -17.39
C ALA A 512 -14.79 -13.95 -16.40
N GLY A 513 -14.62 -13.68 -15.10
CA GLY A 513 -15.22 -14.45 -14.04
C GLY A 513 -14.27 -14.63 -12.86
N PRO A 514 -14.50 -15.61 -11.99
CA PRO A 514 -13.66 -15.86 -10.83
C PRO A 514 -12.19 -16.08 -11.19
N GLN A 515 -11.31 -15.34 -10.54
CA GLN A 515 -9.86 -15.43 -10.63
C GLN A 515 -9.27 -15.47 -9.24
N MET A 516 -8.19 -16.21 -9.03
CA MET A 516 -7.51 -16.26 -7.74
C MET A 516 -6.97 -14.89 -7.36
N GLY A 517 -7.48 -14.34 -6.26
CA GLY A 517 -7.05 -13.06 -5.69
C GLY A 517 -5.84 -13.19 -4.76
N GLY A 518 -5.69 -14.33 -4.13
CA GLY A 518 -4.63 -14.63 -3.16
C GLY A 518 -5.04 -15.77 -2.24
N HIS A 519 -4.46 -15.80 -1.04
CA HIS A 519 -4.76 -16.80 -0.03
C HIS A 519 -5.27 -16.13 1.25
N VAL A 520 -6.11 -16.84 1.99
CA VAL A 520 -6.65 -16.40 3.28
C VAL A 520 -6.46 -17.47 4.34
N THR A 521 -6.21 -17.02 5.57
CA THR A 521 -6.13 -17.83 6.79
C THR A 521 -7.00 -17.16 7.84
N ASN A 522 -7.89 -17.91 8.49
CA ASN A 522 -8.76 -17.38 9.55
C ASN A 522 -8.38 -17.95 10.90
N TYR A 523 -8.26 -17.07 11.85
CA TYR A 523 -8.03 -17.36 13.25
C TYR A 523 -9.30 -17.09 14.06
N GLU A 524 -9.38 -17.63 15.26
CA GLU A 524 -10.42 -17.28 16.22
C GLU A 524 -10.36 -15.77 16.56
N ASP A 525 -11.29 -15.28 17.36
CA ASP A 525 -11.37 -13.86 17.76
C ASP A 525 -11.34 -12.87 16.57
N ASN A 526 -11.96 -13.24 15.43
CA ASN A 526 -12.14 -12.39 14.25
C ASN A 526 -10.84 -11.89 13.58
N LEU A 527 -9.71 -12.56 13.79
CA LEU A 527 -8.43 -12.25 13.15
C LEU A 527 -8.32 -13.00 11.81
N THR A 528 -8.05 -12.25 10.75
CA THR A 528 -7.85 -12.80 9.40
C THR A 528 -6.51 -12.32 8.85
N PHE A 529 -5.72 -13.26 8.28
CA PHE A 529 -4.57 -12.94 7.45
C PHE A 529 -4.87 -13.28 6.00
N ALA A 530 -4.57 -12.37 5.07
CA ALA A 530 -4.73 -12.60 3.64
C ALA A 530 -3.49 -12.16 2.85
N THR A 531 -3.29 -12.73 1.66
CA THR A 531 -2.33 -12.22 0.68
C THR A 531 -3.06 -11.72 -0.56
N VAL A 532 -2.46 -10.79 -1.30
CA VAL A 532 -2.93 -10.37 -2.61
C VAL A 532 -1.90 -10.79 -3.66
N HIS A 533 -2.32 -11.68 -4.56
CA HIS A 533 -1.43 -12.29 -5.53
C HIS A 533 -0.90 -11.28 -6.56
N GLY A 534 0.42 -11.27 -6.75
CA GLY A 534 1.11 -10.38 -7.67
C GLY A 534 1.11 -8.90 -7.25
N SER A 535 0.78 -8.59 -6.00
CA SER A 535 0.86 -7.23 -5.45
C SER A 535 2.21 -6.98 -4.79
N GLY A 536 2.73 -5.77 -4.98
CA GLY A 536 3.80 -5.21 -4.16
C GLY A 536 3.24 -4.50 -2.93
N HIS A 537 4.02 -3.59 -2.38
CA HIS A 537 3.80 -2.90 -1.10
C HIS A 537 2.52 -2.08 -1.03
N MET A 538 2.18 -1.33 -2.09
CA MET A 538 0.99 -0.49 -2.18
C MET A 538 -0.14 -1.28 -2.87
N ILE A 539 -0.86 -2.10 -2.09
CA ILE A 539 -1.86 -3.04 -2.64
C ILE A 539 -2.92 -2.35 -3.52
N PRO A 540 -3.53 -1.21 -3.09
CA PRO A 540 -4.54 -0.56 -3.91
C PRO A 540 -4.00 0.01 -5.23
N GLN A 541 -2.72 0.41 -5.27
CA GLN A 541 -2.07 0.89 -6.48
C GLN A 541 -1.75 -0.24 -7.46
N PHE A 542 -1.20 -1.36 -6.96
CA PHE A 542 -0.71 -2.44 -7.82
C PHE A 542 -1.79 -3.44 -8.23
N ARG A 543 -2.79 -3.66 -7.35
CA ARG A 543 -3.91 -4.59 -7.58
C ARG A 543 -5.26 -3.97 -7.16
N PRO A 544 -5.66 -2.85 -7.78
CA PRO A 544 -6.78 -2.03 -7.32
C PRO A 544 -8.10 -2.80 -7.23
N ARG A 545 -8.39 -3.68 -8.20
CA ARG A 545 -9.62 -4.47 -8.23
C ARG A 545 -9.69 -5.48 -7.09
N VAL A 546 -8.60 -6.25 -6.88
CA VAL A 546 -8.53 -7.22 -5.78
C VAL A 546 -8.56 -6.50 -4.44
N SER A 547 -7.84 -5.37 -4.32
CA SER A 547 -7.88 -4.52 -3.13
C SER A 547 -9.30 -4.10 -2.76
N LEU A 548 -10.06 -3.58 -3.73
CA LEU A 548 -11.46 -3.19 -3.49
C LEU A 548 -12.34 -4.40 -3.12
N HIS A 549 -12.12 -5.57 -3.73
CA HIS A 549 -12.85 -6.80 -3.37
C HIS A 549 -12.59 -7.20 -1.91
N VAL A 550 -11.33 -7.31 -1.51
CA VAL A 550 -10.93 -7.65 -0.13
C VAL A 550 -11.49 -6.64 0.87
N PHE A 551 -11.37 -5.35 0.52
CA PHE A 551 -11.89 -4.28 1.37
C PHE A 551 -13.43 -4.31 1.52
N LYS A 552 -14.18 -4.55 0.42
CA LYS A 552 -15.64 -4.72 0.49
C LYS A 552 -16.05 -5.87 1.39
N LYS A 553 -15.36 -7.02 1.31
CA LYS A 553 -15.61 -8.16 2.19
C LYS A 553 -15.34 -7.81 3.65
N PHE A 554 -14.23 -7.13 3.93
CA PHE A 554 -13.88 -6.66 5.28
C PHE A 554 -14.95 -5.73 5.88
N ILE A 555 -15.34 -4.67 5.15
CA ILE A 555 -16.37 -3.73 5.61
C ILE A 555 -17.73 -4.42 5.81
N ALA A 556 -18.09 -5.35 4.94
CA ALA A 556 -19.34 -6.09 5.04
C ALA A 556 -19.32 -7.21 6.10
N GLY A 557 -18.19 -7.50 6.73
CA GLY A 557 -18.03 -8.64 7.65
C GLY A 557 -18.26 -9.99 6.96
N LYS A 558 -17.92 -10.08 5.66
CA LYS A 558 -18.10 -11.31 4.88
C LYS A 558 -16.76 -12.03 4.70
N PRO A 559 -16.75 -13.35 4.73
CA PRO A 559 -15.53 -14.11 4.47
C PRO A 559 -15.07 -13.95 3.02
N LEU A 560 -13.74 -14.09 2.81
CA LEU A 560 -13.13 -14.09 1.47
C LEU A 560 -13.28 -15.44 0.75
N SER A 561 -13.41 -16.52 1.50
CA SER A 561 -13.46 -17.90 0.98
C SER A 561 -14.18 -18.79 1.99
N PRO A 562 -14.85 -19.87 1.56
CA PRO A 562 -15.38 -20.87 2.48
C PRO A 562 -14.26 -21.52 3.28
N LEU A 563 -14.58 -22.11 4.41
CA LEU A 563 -13.62 -22.89 5.18
C LEU A 563 -13.29 -24.19 4.45
N LEU A 564 -12.09 -24.73 4.67
CA LEU A 564 -11.74 -26.06 4.17
C LEU A 564 -12.64 -27.13 4.80
N PRO A 565 -12.81 -28.28 4.14
CA PRO A 565 -13.41 -29.46 4.74
C PRO A 565 -12.73 -29.81 6.06
N SER A 566 -13.43 -30.54 6.91
CA SER A 566 -12.88 -30.98 8.20
C SER A 566 -11.68 -31.93 7.99
N ASP A 567 -10.80 -32.01 8.98
CA ASP A 567 -9.66 -32.95 8.95
C ASP A 567 -10.13 -34.39 8.74
N GLU A 568 -11.30 -34.77 9.29
CA GLU A 568 -11.91 -36.08 9.11
C GLU A 568 -12.38 -36.36 7.66
N GLU A 569 -12.77 -35.32 6.93
CA GLU A 569 -13.10 -35.40 5.50
C GLU A 569 -11.85 -35.43 4.64
N LEU A 570 -10.82 -34.61 5.02
CA LEU A 570 -9.53 -34.58 4.35
C LEU A 570 -8.71 -35.87 4.58
N GLU A 571 -8.83 -36.53 5.75
CA GLU A 571 -8.20 -37.83 6.01
C GLU A 571 -8.75 -38.93 5.12
N LYS A 572 -9.97 -38.80 4.63
CA LYS A 572 -10.60 -39.76 3.70
C LYS A 572 -10.29 -39.47 2.23
N PHE A 573 -9.62 -38.32 1.98
CA PHE A 573 -9.19 -37.95 0.65
C PHE A 573 -7.96 -38.76 0.26
N ASP A 574 -8.11 -39.68 -0.70
CA ASP A 574 -7.03 -40.50 -1.24
C ASP A 574 -6.68 -39.99 -2.64
N ASP A 575 -5.45 -39.51 -2.81
CA ASP A 575 -4.94 -39.01 -4.10
C ASP A 575 -4.55 -40.15 -5.09
N TYR A 576 -4.57 -41.40 -4.60
CA TYR A 576 -4.23 -42.60 -5.32
C TYR A 576 -5.42 -43.54 -5.44
N ASP A 577 -6.43 -43.18 -6.23
CA ASP A 577 -7.48 -44.16 -6.51
C ASP A 577 -7.16 -45.01 -7.71
N ASP A 578 -7.06 -46.30 -7.44
CA ASP A 578 -7.19 -47.35 -8.42
C ASP A 578 -8.64 -47.40 -8.94
N ASP A 579 -8.84 -47.17 -10.23
CA ASP A 579 -9.96 -47.56 -11.10
C ASP A 579 -11.36 -46.89 -10.91
N ASP A 580 -11.72 -46.23 -9.81
CA ASP A 580 -13.08 -45.66 -9.64
C ASP A 580 -13.09 -44.14 -9.33
N GLY A 581 -12.22 -43.37 -9.96
CA GLY A 581 -11.90 -41.93 -9.72
C GLY A 581 -13.05 -40.89 -9.67
N GLU A 582 -14.28 -41.25 -9.38
CA GLU A 582 -15.41 -40.31 -9.32
C GLU A 582 -15.54 -39.56 -8.00
N ASN A 583 -14.94 -39.99 -6.86
CA ASN A 583 -15.25 -39.41 -5.55
C ASN A 583 -14.26 -38.37 -5.04
N ASN A 584 -13.00 -38.39 -5.44
CA ASN A 584 -11.97 -37.50 -4.87
C ASN A 584 -11.87 -36.16 -5.60
N GLY A 585 -12.02 -36.13 -6.92
CA GLY A 585 -12.15 -34.89 -7.68
C GLY A 585 -13.37 -34.08 -7.28
N ALA A 586 -14.48 -34.72 -6.94
CA ALA A 586 -15.71 -34.05 -6.55
C ALA A 586 -15.59 -33.20 -5.26
N LEU A 587 -14.77 -33.59 -4.28
CA LEU A 587 -14.58 -32.78 -3.06
C LEU A 587 -13.88 -31.45 -3.38
N ILE A 588 -12.81 -31.50 -4.18
CA ILE A 588 -12.05 -30.31 -4.60
C ILE A 588 -12.92 -29.45 -5.52
N ASP A 589 -13.60 -30.03 -6.50
CA ASP A 589 -14.44 -29.32 -7.47
C ASP A 589 -15.63 -28.64 -6.79
N ASN A 590 -16.28 -29.31 -5.84
CA ASN A 590 -17.39 -28.74 -5.07
C ASN A 590 -16.91 -27.58 -4.20
N TRP A 591 -15.79 -27.76 -3.48
CA TRP A 591 -15.22 -26.69 -2.67
C TRP A 591 -14.79 -25.51 -3.54
N THR A 592 -14.14 -25.75 -4.69
CA THR A 592 -13.71 -24.70 -5.63
C THR A 592 -14.90 -23.94 -6.18
N THR A 593 -15.98 -24.65 -6.59
CA THR A 593 -17.21 -24.03 -7.07
C THR A 593 -17.84 -23.14 -6.01
N GLU A 594 -17.87 -23.60 -4.75
CA GLU A 594 -18.32 -22.79 -3.64
C GLU A 594 -17.42 -21.56 -3.45
N ALA A 595 -16.09 -21.75 -3.44
CA ALA A 595 -15.13 -20.66 -3.28
C ALA A 595 -15.24 -19.61 -4.39
N GLU A 596 -15.43 -20.02 -5.62
CA GLU A 596 -15.68 -19.12 -6.76
C GLU A 596 -17.00 -18.34 -6.63
N SER A 597 -17.97 -18.84 -5.90
CA SER A 597 -19.24 -18.11 -5.64
C SER A 597 -19.08 -16.95 -4.65
N TYR A 598 -17.95 -16.85 -3.98
CA TYR A 598 -17.63 -15.78 -3.02
C TYR A 598 -17.15 -14.48 -3.69
N VAL A 599 -17.09 -14.38 -5.02
CA VAL A 599 -16.66 -13.17 -5.74
C VAL A 599 -17.53 -11.94 -5.52
#